data_bf02c05e1f0914bcf6bd60df5b460165
#
_entry.id   bf02c05e1f0914bcf6bd60df5b460165
#
_cell.length_a   1.000
_cell.length_b   1.000
_cell.length_c   1.000
_cell.angle_alpha   90.00
_cell.angle_beta   90.00
_cell.angle_gamma   90.00
#
_symmetry.space_group_name_H-M   'P 1'
#
loop_
_entity.id
_entity.type
_entity.pdbx_description
1 polymer ?
#
loop_
_entity_poly.entity_id
_entity_poly.type
_entity_poly.pdbx_seq_one_letter_code
_entity_poly.pdbx_strand_id
1 'polypeptide(L)'
;MKLGFRSKIYLGFFSLLLIQGLVIFLWVSQVMKDSMLEEIKNRGVSIGVSLSARMVEPMLAMDFLRMKVLVDETVQLDNGIFYTFVLDEKGNPLIHTFKHGFPVELKTANTVQDGQKGSMQLLDTGDQLIFDYAVPVIINDNRLGTLRLGLFQTQAEKMVNKIMFTTIVTIIFAILMAGIVGTLLLKPVTKSIK
;
A
#
# COMPACT_ATOMS: atom_id res chain seq x y z
N MET A 1 -3.64 -46.70 -19.26
CA MET A 1 -4.15 -46.09 -20.50
C MET A 1 -3.00 -45.43 -21.25
N LYS A 2 -2.66 -45.89 -22.47
CA LYS A 2 -1.63 -45.25 -23.32
C LYS A 2 -2.26 -44.03 -23.98
N LEU A 3 -1.91 -42.83 -23.53
CA LEU A 3 -2.33 -41.57 -24.14
C LEU A 3 -1.86 -41.53 -25.60
N GLY A 4 -2.79 -41.30 -26.54
CA GLY A 4 -2.46 -41.15 -27.95
C GLY A 4 -1.54 -39.94 -28.20
N PHE A 5 -0.81 -39.95 -29.30
CA PHE A 5 0.16 -38.89 -29.66
C PHE A 5 -0.43 -37.50 -29.60
N ARG A 6 -1.67 -37.29 -30.05
CA ARG A 6 -2.41 -36.02 -29.98
C ARG A 6 -2.59 -35.53 -28.54
N SER A 7 -2.99 -36.45 -27.64
CA SER A 7 -3.21 -36.11 -26.22
C SER A 7 -1.91 -35.68 -25.53
N LYS A 8 -0.77 -36.25 -25.92
CA LYS A 8 0.54 -35.87 -25.39
C LYS A 8 0.93 -34.45 -25.83
N ILE A 9 0.65 -34.05 -27.07
CA ILE A 9 0.93 -32.71 -27.59
C ILE A 9 0.05 -31.67 -26.85
N TYR A 10 -1.24 -31.94 -26.73
CA TYR A 10 -2.13 -31.04 -25.97
C TYR A 10 -1.73 -30.90 -24.51
N LEU A 11 -1.39 -32.03 -23.87
CA LEU A 11 -0.97 -31.99 -22.46
C LEU A 11 0.32 -31.16 -22.31
N GLY A 12 1.31 -31.35 -23.20
CA GLY A 12 2.55 -30.55 -23.20
C GLY A 12 2.29 -29.05 -23.42
N PHE A 13 1.43 -28.71 -24.38
CA PHE A 13 1.08 -27.33 -24.67
C PHE A 13 0.34 -26.65 -23.50
N PHE A 14 -0.68 -27.32 -22.93
CA PHE A 14 -1.41 -26.78 -21.77
C PHE A 14 -0.55 -26.71 -20.52
N SER A 15 0.34 -27.69 -20.28
CA SER A 15 1.25 -27.62 -19.14
C SER A 15 2.21 -26.43 -19.26
N LEU A 16 2.71 -26.13 -20.44
CA LEU A 16 3.57 -24.98 -20.70
C LEU A 16 2.83 -23.66 -20.45
N LEU A 17 1.59 -23.54 -20.93
CA LEU A 17 0.76 -22.35 -20.68
C LEU A 17 0.45 -22.16 -19.19
N LEU A 18 0.17 -23.24 -18.46
CA LEU A 18 -0.07 -23.18 -17.02
C LEU A 18 1.19 -22.73 -16.24
N ILE A 19 2.35 -23.28 -16.59
CA ILE A 19 3.63 -22.90 -15.98
C ILE A 19 3.92 -21.42 -16.25
N GLN A 20 3.76 -20.97 -17.50
CA GLN A 20 3.95 -19.57 -17.88
C GLN A 20 2.98 -18.65 -17.13
N GLY A 21 1.70 -19.01 -17.04
CA GLY A 21 0.68 -18.27 -16.28
C GLY A 21 1.04 -18.17 -14.80
N LEU A 22 1.52 -19.25 -14.19
CA LEU A 22 1.98 -19.29 -12.80
C LEU A 22 3.19 -18.36 -12.58
N VAL A 23 4.17 -18.40 -13.47
CA VAL A 23 5.36 -17.52 -13.37
C VAL A 23 4.95 -16.05 -13.46
N ILE A 24 4.09 -15.70 -14.43
CA ILE A 24 3.59 -14.33 -14.56
C ILE A 24 2.83 -13.91 -13.29
N PHE A 25 1.96 -14.76 -12.77
CA PHE A 25 1.20 -14.48 -11.55
C PHE A 25 2.09 -14.22 -10.34
N LEU A 26 3.11 -15.05 -10.12
CA LEU A 26 4.05 -14.90 -9.01
C LEU A 26 4.87 -13.61 -9.16
N TRP A 27 5.35 -13.32 -10.36
CA TRP A 27 6.12 -12.12 -10.64
C TRP A 27 5.30 -10.85 -10.45
N VAL A 28 4.08 -10.80 -11.02
CA VAL A 28 3.16 -9.66 -10.85
C VAL A 28 2.80 -9.47 -9.37
N SER A 29 2.54 -10.56 -8.63
CA SER A 29 2.26 -10.49 -7.19
C SER A 29 3.38 -9.84 -6.40
N GLN A 30 4.64 -10.19 -6.70
CA GLN A 30 5.79 -9.65 -6.01
C GLN A 30 5.97 -8.16 -6.34
N VAL A 31 5.99 -7.81 -7.62
CA VAL A 31 6.13 -6.42 -8.07
C VAL A 31 5.04 -5.52 -7.50
N MET A 32 3.80 -6.01 -7.46
CA MET A 32 2.68 -5.25 -6.91
C MET A 32 2.82 -4.97 -5.42
N LYS A 33 3.24 -5.96 -4.63
CA LYS A 33 3.44 -5.76 -3.18
C LYS A 33 4.52 -4.72 -2.91
N ASP A 34 5.64 -4.83 -3.60
CA ASP A 34 6.78 -3.92 -3.42
C ASP A 34 6.43 -2.49 -3.85
N SER A 35 5.82 -2.34 -5.03
CA SER A 35 5.39 -1.02 -5.54
C SER A 35 4.36 -0.35 -4.64
N MET A 36 3.46 -1.13 -4.06
CA MET A 36 2.41 -0.62 -3.20
C MET A 36 2.93 -0.15 -1.85
N LEU A 37 3.87 -0.90 -1.26
CA LEU A 37 4.51 -0.47 -0.02
C LEU A 37 5.29 0.84 -0.24
N GLU A 38 5.96 0.98 -1.36
CA GLU A 38 6.67 2.20 -1.74
C GLU A 38 5.70 3.37 -1.97
N GLU A 39 4.57 3.15 -2.64
CA GLU A 39 3.54 4.17 -2.86
C GLU A 39 2.95 4.67 -1.54
N ILE A 40 2.59 3.78 -0.60
CA ILE A 40 2.09 4.15 0.73
C ILE A 40 3.14 4.97 1.49
N LYS A 41 4.39 4.53 1.44
CA LYS A 41 5.51 5.24 2.07
C LYS A 41 5.66 6.65 1.50
N ASN A 42 5.71 6.79 0.19
CA ASN A 42 5.88 8.08 -0.49
C ASN A 42 4.70 9.01 -0.21
N ARG A 43 3.47 8.48 -0.20
CA ARG A 43 2.26 9.22 0.13
C ARG A 43 2.29 9.72 1.58
N GLY A 44 2.60 8.84 2.54
CA GLY A 44 2.68 9.20 3.96
C GLY A 44 3.75 10.28 4.22
N VAL A 45 4.93 10.12 3.61
CA VAL A 45 6.00 11.12 3.69
C VAL A 45 5.56 12.46 3.08
N SER A 46 4.96 12.45 1.89
CA SER A 46 4.53 13.67 1.19
C SER A 46 3.49 14.45 1.99
N ILE A 47 2.46 13.76 2.50
CA ILE A 47 1.42 14.37 3.34
C ILE A 47 2.04 14.88 4.65
N GLY A 48 2.85 14.06 5.30
CA GLY A 48 3.49 14.41 6.56
C GLY A 48 4.39 15.65 6.43
N VAL A 49 5.23 15.71 5.41
CA VAL A 49 6.12 16.87 5.15
C VAL A 49 5.31 18.12 4.82
N SER A 50 4.29 18.02 3.96
CA SER A 50 3.44 19.15 3.62
C SER A 50 2.70 19.69 4.84
N LEU A 51 2.14 18.81 5.65
CA LEU A 51 1.41 19.21 6.87
C LEU A 51 2.35 19.73 7.94
N SER A 52 3.54 19.13 8.13
CA SER A 52 4.52 19.63 9.11
C SER A 52 4.99 21.04 8.77
N ALA A 53 5.21 21.38 7.51
CA ALA A 53 5.55 22.74 7.08
C ALA A 53 4.43 23.75 7.38
N ARG A 54 3.17 23.38 7.18
CA ARG A 54 2.00 24.21 7.51
C ARG A 54 1.75 24.35 9.01
N MET A 55 2.30 23.43 9.82
CA MET A 55 2.15 23.39 11.28
C MET A 55 3.10 24.37 12.00
N VAL A 56 4.19 24.79 11.35
CA VAL A 56 5.22 25.65 11.96
C VAL A 56 4.63 26.94 12.54
N GLU A 57 3.91 27.69 11.73
CA GLU A 57 3.35 29.01 12.15
C GLU A 57 2.32 28.84 13.28
N PRO A 58 1.32 27.94 13.21
CA PRO A 58 0.39 27.71 14.30
C PRO A 58 1.06 27.24 15.61
N MET A 59 2.11 26.40 15.51
CA MET A 59 2.84 25.95 16.71
C MET A 59 3.59 27.10 17.39
N LEU A 60 4.24 27.98 16.63
CA LEU A 60 4.93 29.15 17.17
C LEU A 60 3.95 30.15 17.82
N ALA A 61 2.76 30.33 17.20
CA ALA A 61 1.71 31.21 17.69
C ALA A 61 0.89 30.58 18.83
N MET A 62 1.11 29.30 19.20
CA MET A 62 0.25 28.55 20.13
C MET A 62 -1.24 28.56 19.71
N ASP A 63 -1.50 28.60 18.39
CA ASP A 63 -2.85 28.60 17.83
C ASP A 63 -3.39 27.18 17.70
N PHE A 64 -3.90 26.64 18.81
CA PHE A 64 -4.48 25.30 18.87
C PHE A 64 -5.68 25.12 17.95
N LEU A 65 -6.46 26.19 17.71
CA LEU A 65 -7.61 26.11 16.81
C LEU A 65 -7.17 25.87 15.38
N ARG A 66 -6.19 26.64 14.91
CA ARG A 66 -5.63 26.49 13.56
C ARG A 66 -4.94 25.14 13.38
N MET A 67 -4.17 24.69 14.39
CA MET A 67 -3.59 23.34 14.39
C MET A 67 -4.69 22.27 14.27
N LYS A 68 -5.79 22.40 15.02
CA LYS A 68 -6.91 21.45 14.98
C LYS A 68 -7.57 21.41 13.61
N VAL A 69 -7.82 22.57 13.00
CA VAL A 69 -8.38 22.64 11.64
C VAL A 69 -7.48 21.93 10.64
N LEU A 70 -6.16 22.15 10.68
CA LEU A 70 -5.22 21.52 9.76
C LEU A 70 -5.20 20.00 9.86
N VAL A 71 -5.20 19.42 11.08
CA VAL A 71 -5.20 17.95 11.24
C VAL A 71 -6.55 17.35 10.86
N ASP A 72 -7.66 18.02 11.18
CA ASP A 72 -9.01 17.54 10.83
C ASP A 72 -9.25 17.59 9.31
N GLU A 73 -8.89 18.68 8.64
CA GLU A 73 -8.95 18.78 7.17
C GLU A 73 -8.16 17.67 6.51
N THR A 74 -6.96 17.38 7.00
CA THR A 74 -6.10 16.32 6.43
C THR A 74 -6.79 14.97 6.47
N VAL A 75 -7.43 14.61 7.59
CA VAL A 75 -8.17 13.34 7.72
C VAL A 75 -9.46 13.34 6.90
N GLN A 76 -10.14 14.49 6.77
CA GLN A 76 -11.38 14.60 5.98
C GLN A 76 -11.14 14.51 4.47
N LEU A 77 -10.04 15.09 3.99
CA LEU A 77 -9.68 15.09 2.56
C LEU A 77 -9.15 13.75 2.07
N ASP A 78 -8.65 12.91 2.96
CA ASP A 78 -8.05 11.62 2.62
C ASP A 78 -8.59 10.49 3.50
N ASN A 79 -9.52 9.71 2.96
CA ASN A 79 -10.10 8.52 3.61
C ASN A 79 -9.08 7.41 3.93
N GLY A 80 -7.85 7.53 3.43
CA GLY A 80 -6.74 6.61 3.75
C GLY A 80 -6.06 6.93 5.07
N ILE A 81 -6.35 8.10 5.66
CA ILE A 81 -5.76 8.53 6.92
C ILE A 81 -6.66 8.10 8.08
N PHE A 82 -6.10 7.33 9.01
CA PHE A 82 -6.81 6.88 10.20
C PHE A 82 -6.77 7.91 11.31
N TYR A 83 -5.60 8.52 11.54
CA TYR A 83 -5.41 9.58 12.52
C TYR A 83 -4.31 10.54 12.11
N THR A 84 -4.36 11.72 12.70
CA THR A 84 -3.27 12.70 12.70
C THR A 84 -3.17 13.33 14.08
N PHE A 85 -1.96 13.55 14.57
CA PHE A 85 -1.73 14.28 15.81
C PHE A 85 -0.36 14.98 15.82
N VAL A 86 -0.21 15.94 16.70
CA VAL A 86 1.01 16.73 16.88
C VAL A 86 1.46 16.61 18.32
N LEU A 87 2.73 16.33 18.51
CA LEU A 87 3.42 16.33 19.80
C LEU A 87 4.32 17.55 19.91
N ASP A 88 4.48 18.08 21.14
CA ASP A 88 5.49 19.07 21.46
C ASP A 88 6.91 18.47 21.47
N GLU A 89 7.94 19.28 21.75
CA GLU A 89 9.34 18.83 21.88
C GLU A 89 9.53 17.76 22.97
N LYS A 90 8.67 17.78 24.01
CA LYS A 90 8.71 16.86 25.15
C LYS A 90 7.89 15.57 24.90
N GLY A 91 7.28 15.46 23.71
CA GLY A 91 6.42 14.33 23.36
C GLY A 91 5.01 14.38 23.95
N ASN A 92 4.53 15.54 24.42
CA ASN A 92 3.15 15.67 24.89
C ASN A 92 2.23 15.99 23.72
N PRO A 93 1.03 15.40 23.66
CA PRO A 93 0.08 15.68 22.60
C PRO A 93 -0.47 17.11 22.72
N LEU A 94 -0.30 17.90 21.67
CA LEU A 94 -0.87 19.24 21.54
C LEU A 94 -2.28 19.16 20.94
N ILE A 95 -2.41 18.44 19.83
CA ILE A 95 -3.64 18.28 19.04
C ILE A 95 -3.73 16.87 18.49
N HIS A 96 -4.95 16.33 18.36
CA HIS A 96 -5.20 15.02 17.77
C HIS A 96 -6.59 14.91 17.15
N THR A 97 -6.81 13.90 16.28
CA THR A 97 -8.09 13.61 15.61
C THR A 97 -8.92 12.51 16.28
N PHE A 98 -8.42 11.89 17.36
CA PHE A 98 -9.13 10.83 18.07
C PHE A 98 -10.39 11.37 18.78
N LYS A 99 -11.52 10.61 18.66
CA LYS A 99 -12.81 10.99 19.25
C LYS A 99 -12.92 10.69 20.74
N HIS A 100 -12.22 9.66 21.22
CA HIS A 100 -12.36 9.13 22.60
C HIS A 100 -11.14 9.42 23.49
N GLY A 101 -10.35 10.43 23.17
CA GLY A 101 -9.11 10.77 23.86
C GLY A 101 -7.88 10.23 23.13
N PHE A 102 -6.71 10.71 23.55
CA PHE A 102 -5.44 10.35 22.94
C PHE A 102 -4.93 8.98 23.47
N PRO A 103 -4.66 7.99 22.60
CA PRO A 103 -4.07 6.72 23.01
C PRO A 103 -2.62 6.91 23.46
N VAL A 104 -2.35 6.71 24.77
CA VAL A 104 -1.05 7.03 25.37
C VAL A 104 0.08 6.19 24.77
N GLU A 105 -0.22 4.98 24.34
CA GLU A 105 0.73 4.03 23.73
C GLU A 105 1.32 4.59 22.43
N LEU A 106 0.59 5.42 21.72
CA LEU A 106 1.07 6.05 20.49
C LEU A 106 2.19 7.08 20.72
N LYS A 107 2.36 7.62 21.93
CA LYS A 107 3.42 8.59 22.23
C LYS A 107 4.80 8.06 21.87
N THR A 108 5.06 6.80 22.21
CA THR A 108 6.37 6.16 22.07
C THR A 108 6.45 5.13 20.95
N ALA A 109 5.32 4.82 20.30
CA ALA A 109 5.23 3.79 19.27
C ALA A 109 6.12 4.09 18.06
N ASN A 110 6.32 5.35 17.71
CA ASN A 110 7.20 5.75 16.63
C ASN A 110 7.87 7.11 16.98
N THR A 111 9.18 7.16 16.88
CA THR A 111 9.98 8.35 17.21
C THR A 111 10.90 8.69 16.05
N VAL A 112 11.17 9.99 15.88
CA VAL A 112 12.15 10.50 14.90
C VAL A 112 13.39 10.90 15.64
N GLN A 113 14.55 10.33 15.27
CA GLN A 113 15.84 10.71 15.83
C GLN A 113 16.29 12.06 15.24
N ASP A 114 17.17 12.73 15.98
CA ASP A 114 17.75 13.99 15.52
C ASP A 114 18.50 13.80 14.19
N GLY A 115 18.29 14.74 13.27
CA GLY A 115 18.85 14.69 11.93
C GLY A 115 18.09 13.80 10.92
N GLN A 116 17.08 13.02 11.35
CA GLN A 116 16.23 12.28 10.44
C GLN A 116 15.08 13.14 9.89
N LYS A 117 14.77 12.97 8.59
CA LYS A 117 13.66 13.65 7.93
C LYS A 117 12.29 13.09 8.31
N GLY A 118 12.25 11.92 8.91
CA GLY A 118 11.05 11.23 9.36
C GLY A 118 11.31 9.75 9.66
N SER A 119 10.34 9.09 10.28
CA SER A 119 10.34 7.67 10.60
C SER A 119 9.01 7.06 10.20
N MET A 120 9.01 5.80 9.74
CA MET A 120 7.82 5.02 9.44
C MET A 120 7.86 3.72 10.23
N GLN A 121 6.75 3.39 10.87
CA GLN A 121 6.56 2.10 11.54
C GLN A 121 5.20 1.50 11.21
N LEU A 122 5.14 0.17 11.15
CA LEU A 122 3.89 -0.56 11.05
C LEU A 122 3.40 -0.86 12.47
N LEU A 123 2.22 -0.36 12.80
CA LEU A 123 1.57 -0.55 14.10
C LEU A 123 0.37 -1.48 13.93
N ASP A 124 0.26 -2.45 14.83
CA ASP A 124 -0.90 -3.33 14.96
C ASP A 124 -1.79 -2.79 16.10
N THR A 125 -3.02 -2.39 15.74
CA THR A 125 -4.01 -1.92 16.71
C THR A 125 -4.94 -3.02 17.21
N GLY A 126 -4.69 -4.29 16.83
CA GLY A 126 -5.54 -5.44 17.09
C GLY A 126 -6.65 -5.62 16.07
N ASP A 127 -7.27 -4.54 15.59
CA ASP A 127 -8.32 -4.59 14.57
C ASP A 127 -7.76 -4.37 13.14
N GLN A 128 -6.65 -3.65 13.02
CA GLN A 128 -6.07 -3.29 11.72
C GLN A 128 -4.61 -2.86 11.82
N LEU A 129 -3.89 -3.04 10.72
CA LEU A 129 -2.52 -2.59 10.55
C LEU A 129 -2.50 -1.15 10.00
N ILE A 130 -1.66 -0.31 10.61
CA ILE A 130 -1.53 1.10 10.30
C ILE A 130 -0.06 1.44 10.05
N PHE A 131 0.22 2.07 8.94
CA PHE A 131 1.52 2.69 8.71
C PHE A 131 1.56 4.05 9.41
N ASP A 132 2.30 4.14 10.48
CA ASP A 132 2.50 5.37 11.24
C ASP A 132 3.75 6.10 10.76
N TYR A 133 3.57 7.35 10.33
CA TYR A 133 4.63 8.25 9.90
C TYR A 133 4.84 9.33 10.95
N ALA A 134 6.07 9.47 11.40
CA ALA A 134 6.52 10.53 12.27
C ALA A 134 7.38 11.50 11.46
N VAL A 135 7.00 12.78 11.42
CA VAL A 135 7.71 13.83 10.70
C VAL A 135 8.02 14.96 11.68
N PRO A 136 9.28 15.42 11.80
CA PRO A 136 9.61 16.52 12.69
C PRO A 136 9.06 17.83 12.13
N VAL A 137 8.52 18.68 12.99
CA VAL A 137 8.17 20.07 12.67
C VAL A 137 9.38 20.94 13.04
N ILE A 138 10.05 21.50 12.04
CA ILE A 138 11.33 22.19 12.19
C ILE A 138 11.25 23.59 11.62
N ILE A 139 11.89 24.55 12.34
CA ILE A 139 12.16 25.91 11.86
C ILE A 139 13.60 26.29 12.19
N ASN A 140 14.36 26.78 11.22
CA ASN A 140 15.75 27.21 11.39
C ASN A 140 16.58 26.19 12.18
N ASP A 141 16.50 24.91 11.81
CA ASP A 141 17.15 23.76 12.47
C ASP A 141 16.66 23.45 13.90
N ASN A 142 15.72 24.21 14.43
CA ASN A 142 15.11 23.94 15.73
C ASN A 142 13.84 23.10 15.56
N ARG A 143 13.75 21.98 16.28
CA ARG A 143 12.57 21.11 16.30
C ARG A 143 11.53 21.68 17.27
N LEU A 144 10.36 22.02 16.74
CA LEU A 144 9.21 22.48 17.53
C LEU A 144 8.38 21.33 18.08
N GLY A 145 8.46 20.17 17.45
CA GLY A 145 7.67 19.00 17.83
C GLY A 145 7.68 17.92 16.75
N THR A 146 6.71 17.04 16.82
CA THR A 146 6.55 15.94 15.85
C THR A 146 5.11 15.83 15.40
N LEU A 147 4.91 15.83 14.10
CA LEU A 147 3.66 15.45 13.47
C LEU A 147 3.62 13.95 13.27
N ARG A 148 2.52 13.32 13.61
CA ARG A 148 2.27 11.90 13.39
C ARG A 148 1.04 11.70 12.51
N LEU A 149 1.13 10.76 11.59
CA LEU A 149 0.12 10.45 10.59
C LEU A 149 -0.02 8.93 10.45
N GLY A 150 -1.20 8.39 10.70
CA GLY A 150 -1.51 6.97 10.50
C GLY A 150 -2.28 6.73 9.22
N LEU A 151 -1.76 5.88 8.32
CA LEU A 151 -2.42 5.44 7.08
C LEU A 151 -2.90 4.00 7.20
N PHE A 152 -4.13 3.74 6.74
CA PHE A 152 -4.66 2.37 6.67
C PHE A 152 -3.90 1.51 5.67
N GLN A 153 -3.45 0.33 6.10
CA GLN A 153 -2.93 -0.69 5.21
C GLN A 153 -4.04 -1.32 4.35
N THR A 154 -5.25 -1.45 4.88
CA THR A 154 -6.37 -2.15 4.23
C THR A 154 -6.84 -1.55 2.91
N GLN A 155 -6.68 -0.26 2.68
CA GLN A 155 -6.99 0.33 1.36
C GLN A 155 -6.04 -0.16 0.28
N ALA A 156 -4.79 -0.29 0.64
CA ALA A 156 -3.75 -0.84 -0.19
C ALA A 156 -4.05 -2.30 -0.54
N GLU A 157 -4.39 -3.13 0.42
CA GLU A 157 -4.71 -4.55 0.22
C GLU A 157 -5.92 -4.75 -0.70
N LYS A 158 -6.96 -3.94 -0.59
CA LYS A 158 -8.13 -4.02 -1.48
C LYS A 158 -7.76 -3.77 -2.95
N MET A 159 -6.85 -2.83 -3.20
CA MET A 159 -6.37 -2.53 -4.56
C MET A 159 -5.51 -3.66 -5.11
N VAL A 160 -4.60 -4.22 -4.30
CA VAL A 160 -3.81 -5.41 -4.66
C VAL A 160 -4.72 -6.58 -4.98
N ASN A 161 -5.68 -6.90 -4.11
CA ASN A 161 -6.61 -8.01 -4.32
C ASN A 161 -7.42 -7.86 -5.60
N LYS A 162 -7.86 -6.64 -5.94
CA LYS A 162 -8.57 -6.37 -7.20
C LYS A 162 -7.68 -6.63 -8.42
N ILE A 163 -6.43 -6.17 -8.39
CA ILE A 163 -5.47 -6.38 -9.49
C ILE A 163 -5.12 -7.87 -9.60
N MET A 164 -4.89 -8.55 -8.49
CA MET A 164 -4.63 -9.99 -8.46
C MET A 164 -5.79 -10.79 -9.07
N PHE A 165 -7.03 -10.47 -8.69
CA PHE A 165 -8.21 -11.08 -9.28
C PHE A 165 -8.29 -10.85 -10.80
N THR A 166 -8.07 -9.61 -11.25
CA THR A 166 -8.06 -9.28 -12.67
C THR A 166 -6.97 -10.03 -13.43
N THR A 167 -5.78 -10.16 -12.85
CA THR A 167 -4.66 -10.93 -13.43
C THR A 167 -5.02 -12.39 -13.60
N ILE A 168 -5.63 -13.02 -12.57
CA ILE A 168 -6.08 -14.43 -12.65
C ILE A 168 -7.10 -14.60 -13.78
N VAL A 169 -8.11 -13.73 -13.85
CA VAL A 169 -9.14 -13.77 -14.91
C VAL A 169 -8.52 -13.63 -16.29
N THR A 170 -7.56 -12.72 -16.46
CA THR A 170 -6.85 -12.51 -17.73
C THR A 170 -6.05 -13.76 -18.14
N ILE A 171 -5.34 -14.39 -17.20
CA ILE A 171 -4.58 -15.63 -17.46
C ILE A 171 -5.53 -16.77 -17.89
N ILE A 172 -6.63 -16.96 -17.17
CA ILE A 172 -7.63 -17.99 -17.53
C ILE A 172 -8.18 -17.75 -18.94
N PHE A 173 -8.53 -16.50 -19.25
CA PHE A 173 -9.04 -16.13 -20.57
C PHE A 173 -8.01 -16.39 -21.67
N ALA A 174 -6.74 -16.04 -21.43
CA ALA A 174 -5.66 -16.29 -22.38
C ALA A 174 -5.44 -17.80 -22.63
N ILE A 175 -5.51 -18.63 -21.58
CA ILE A 175 -5.41 -20.09 -21.71
C ILE A 175 -6.57 -20.66 -22.52
N LEU A 176 -7.81 -20.20 -22.28
CA LEU A 176 -8.99 -20.64 -23.04
C LEU A 176 -8.87 -20.25 -24.52
N MET A 177 -8.48 -19.03 -24.82
CA MET A 177 -8.27 -18.55 -26.20
C MET A 177 -7.16 -19.33 -26.90
N ALA A 178 -6.03 -19.56 -26.23
CA ALA A 178 -4.94 -20.36 -26.78
C ALA A 178 -5.38 -21.83 -27.02
N GLY A 179 -6.24 -22.40 -26.17
CA GLY A 179 -6.84 -23.72 -26.36
C GLY A 179 -7.72 -23.77 -27.60
N ILE A 180 -8.59 -22.79 -27.82
CA ILE A 180 -9.46 -22.69 -29.01
C ILE A 180 -8.60 -22.57 -30.28
N VAL A 181 -7.64 -21.65 -30.31
CA VAL A 181 -6.76 -21.43 -31.46
C VAL A 181 -5.92 -22.68 -31.73
N GLY A 182 -5.35 -23.31 -30.69
CA GLY A 182 -4.59 -24.55 -30.81
C GLY A 182 -5.40 -25.70 -31.40
N THR A 183 -6.67 -25.86 -31.00
CA THR A 183 -7.54 -26.90 -31.57
C THR A 183 -7.89 -26.62 -33.03
N LEU A 184 -8.10 -25.37 -33.41
CA LEU A 184 -8.41 -24.97 -34.80
C LEU A 184 -7.20 -25.19 -35.72
N LEU A 185 -5.98 -24.84 -35.28
CA LEU A 185 -4.75 -24.99 -36.07
C LEU A 185 -4.30 -26.45 -36.19
N LEU A 186 -4.52 -27.28 -35.17
CA LEU A 186 -4.09 -28.68 -35.20
C LEU A 186 -5.05 -29.60 -35.94
N LYS A 187 -6.34 -29.20 -36.14
CA LYS A 187 -7.31 -30.00 -36.93
C LYS A 187 -6.85 -30.33 -38.34
N PRO A 188 -6.36 -29.40 -39.18
CA PRO A 188 -5.93 -29.71 -40.55
C PRO A 188 -4.67 -30.59 -40.60
N VAL A 189 -3.69 -30.34 -39.70
CA VAL A 189 -2.42 -31.08 -39.65
C VAL A 189 -2.66 -32.58 -39.33
N THR A 190 -3.63 -32.86 -38.47
CA THR A 190 -3.93 -34.23 -38.08
C THR A 190 -4.81 -35.00 -39.09
N LYS A 191 -5.38 -34.34 -40.10
CA LYS A 191 -6.15 -34.94 -41.19
C LYS A 191 -5.22 -35.42 -42.33
N SER A 192 -4.02 -34.85 -42.41
CA SER A 192 -3.02 -35.16 -43.48
C SER A 192 -2.12 -36.35 -43.16
N ILE A 193 -2.22 -36.94 -41.95
CA ILE A 193 -1.37 -38.06 -41.46
C ILE A 193 -2.22 -39.38 -41.37
N LYS A 194 -3.25 -39.50 -42.19
CA LYS A 194 -3.95 -40.79 -42.42
C LYS A 194 -3.63 -41.31 -43.83
#